data_a62a742ff5d8236f2f0fe6420583a9af
#
_entry.id   a62a742ff5d8236f2f0fe6420583a9af
#
_cell.length_a   1.000
_cell.length_b   1.000
_cell.length_c   1.000
_cell.angle_alpha   90.00
_cell.angle_beta   90.00
_cell.angle_gamma   90.00
#
_symmetry.space_group_name_H-M   'P 1'
#
loop_
_entity.id
_entity.type
_entity.pdbx_description
1 polymer ?
#
loop_
_entity_poly.entity_id
_entity_poly.type
_entity_poly.pdbx_seq_one_letter_code
_entity_poly.pdbx_strand_id
1 'polypeptide(L)'
;MPVCPVDLWRALHSDDFPEGATFPDGSARPGILYPLFEQKILPKPGGGTRVREPDVTVRDGMVQTGGGTSLFDRSHCFKGKSWRYFSIPKDTEVDPNLKIISTGYNDFFAAEHYQIEVQKPMFVAALKGALDNLARAAIAKAVANAHK
;
A
#
# COMPACT_ATOMS: atom_id res chain seq x y z
N MET A 1 -19.06 0.51 -8.62
CA MET A 1 -17.77 -0.07 -8.20
C MET A 1 -16.78 1.05 -7.93
N PRO A 2 -16.20 1.17 -6.74
CA PRO A 2 -15.19 2.19 -6.52
C PRO A 2 -13.95 1.93 -7.36
N VAL A 3 -13.27 2.99 -7.74
CA VAL A 3 -12.05 2.93 -8.53
C VAL A 3 -10.97 3.81 -7.91
N CYS A 4 -9.73 3.52 -8.26
CA CYS A 4 -8.59 4.35 -7.87
C CYS A 4 -8.74 5.74 -8.53
N PRO A 5 -8.69 6.83 -7.76
CA PRO A 5 -9.05 8.17 -8.26
C PRO A 5 -8.00 8.81 -9.17
N VAL A 6 -6.73 8.47 -8.96
CA VAL A 6 -5.59 8.99 -9.73
C VAL A 6 -4.53 7.90 -9.79
N ASP A 7 -3.47 8.10 -10.58
CA ASP A 7 -2.34 7.18 -10.55
C ASP A 7 -1.66 7.29 -9.19
N LEU A 8 -1.45 6.15 -8.53
CA LEU A 8 -0.87 6.09 -7.20
C LEU A 8 0.26 5.06 -7.15
N TRP A 9 1.17 5.24 -6.20
CA TRP A 9 2.31 4.34 -6.00
C TRP A 9 2.44 3.94 -4.54
N ARG A 10 2.69 2.66 -4.34
CA ARG A 10 3.05 2.08 -3.05
C ARG A 10 4.57 1.96 -2.98
N ALA A 11 5.19 2.57 -1.97
CA ALA A 11 6.62 2.40 -1.72
C ALA A 11 6.84 1.15 -0.86
N LEU A 12 7.75 0.28 -1.30
CA LEU A 12 8.10 -0.98 -0.64
C LEU A 12 9.58 -0.96 -0.31
N HIS A 13 9.92 -1.28 0.94
CA HIS A 13 11.33 -1.35 1.34
C HIS A 13 11.97 -2.63 0.83
N SER A 14 13.23 -2.54 0.39
CA SER A 14 13.97 -3.67 -0.16
C SER A 14 14.22 -4.79 0.85
N ASP A 15 14.20 -4.48 2.16
CA ASP A 15 14.32 -5.51 3.20
C ASP A 15 13.10 -6.44 3.23
N ASP A 16 11.91 -5.90 2.92
CA ASP A 16 10.67 -6.68 2.89
C ASP A 16 10.44 -7.32 1.53
N PHE A 17 10.89 -6.66 0.46
CA PHE A 17 10.68 -7.10 -0.92
C PHE A 17 11.99 -6.98 -1.71
N PRO A 18 13.00 -7.80 -1.40
CA PRO A 18 14.32 -7.67 -2.03
C PRO A 18 14.31 -7.88 -3.55
N GLU A 19 13.34 -8.65 -4.05
CA GLU A 19 13.20 -8.92 -5.49
C GLU A 19 12.09 -8.09 -6.15
N GLY A 20 11.59 -7.07 -5.45
CA GLY A 20 10.56 -6.16 -5.96
C GLY A 20 9.15 -6.65 -5.69
N ALA A 21 8.18 -5.99 -6.34
CA ALA A 21 6.75 -6.20 -6.06
C ALA A 21 6.15 -7.39 -6.80
N THR A 22 6.82 -7.89 -7.83
CA THR A 22 6.26 -8.96 -8.68
C THR A 22 7.21 -10.15 -8.78
N PHE A 23 6.61 -11.30 -9.09
CA PHE A 23 7.36 -12.50 -9.47
C PHE A 23 7.90 -12.34 -10.89
N PRO A 24 8.86 -13.21 -11.33
CA PRO A 24 9.39 -13.15 -12.69
C PRO A 24 8.32 -13.25 -13.80
N ASP A 25 7.19 -13.91 -13.51
CA ASP A 25 6.07 -14.01 -14.45
C ASP A 25 5.19 -12.76 -14.51
N GLY A 26 5.50 -11.73 -13.72
CA GLY A 26 4.76 -10.48 -13.68
C GLY A 26 3.58 -10.44 -12.72
N SER A 27 3.28 -11.56 -12.05
CA SER A 27 2.20 -11.57 -11.06
C SER A 27 2.64 -10.88 -9.76
N ALA A 28 1.67 -10.38 -9.00
CA ALA A 28 1.92 -9.68 -7.76
C ALA A 28 2.40 -10.63 -6.66
N ARG A 29 3.44 -10.22 -5.93
CA ARG A 29 3.81 -10.91 -4.69
C ARG A 29 2.75 -10.63 -3.63
N PRO A 30 2.41 -11.62 -2.78
CA PRO A 30 1.45 -11.35 -1.70
C PRO A 30 2.00 -10.32 -0.72
N GLY A 31 1.11 -9.51 -0.19
CA GLY A 31 1.45 -8.57 0.87
C GLY A 31 1.96 -7.20 0.43
N ILE A 32 2.11 -6.94 -0.86
CA ILE A 32 2.67 -5.65 -1.31
C ILE A 32 1.82 -4.44 -0.93
N LEU A 33 0.52 -4.63 -0.70
CA LEU A 33 -0.39 -3.57 -0.29
C LEU A 33 -0.84 -3.67 1.18
N TYR A 34 -0.22 -4.54 1.97
CA TYR A 34 -0.60 -4.67 3.37
C TYR A 34 -0.12 -3.46 4.17
N PRO A 35 -0.98 -2.93 5.06
CA PRO A 35 -0.52 -1.99 6.07
C PRO A 35 0.27 -2.73 7.15
N LEU A 36 0.97 -2.00 8.00
CA LEU A 36 1.56 -2.59 9.19
C LEU A 36 0.46 -2.86 10.21
N PHE A 37 0.25 -4.12 10.56
CA PHE A 37 -0.80 -4.53 11.49
C PHE A 37 -0.35 -4.49 12.94
N GLU A 38 0.94 -4.66 13.21
CA GLU A 38 1.51 -4.75 14.54
C GLU A 38 2.71 -3.83 14.67
N GLN A 39 2.96 -3.39 15.90
CA GLN A 39 4.12 -2.58 16.23
C GLN A 39 5.41 -3.29 15.84
N LYS A 40 6.36 -2.56 15.27
CA LYS A 40 7.70 -3.05 14.97
C LYS A 40 8.74 -2.33 15.82
N ILE A 41 9.75 -3.08 16.26
CA ILE A 41 10.93 -2.53 16.91
C ILE A 41 12.08 -2.59 15.91
N LEU A 42 12.66 -1.43 15.59
CA LEU A 42 13.68 -1.28 14.57
C LEU A 42 14.99 -0.78 15.19
N PRO A 43 16.16 -1.22 14.68
CA PRO A 43 17.42 -0.67 15.15
C PRO A 43 17.60 0.77 14.73
N LYS A 44 18.24 1.57 15.60
CA LYS A 44 18.63 2.95 15.28
C LYS A 44 20.07 3.01 14.84
N PRO A 45 20.42 3.90 13.88
CA PRO A 45 21.83 4.23 13.62
C PRO A 45 22.49 4.75 14.92
N GLY A 46 23.65 4.19 15.26
CA GLY A 46 24.36 4.61 16.47
C GLY A 46 23.95 3.89 17.74
N GLY A 47 23.04 2.93 17.67
CA GLY A 47 22.61 2.10 18.78
C GLY A 47 21.21 2.40 19.29
N GLY A 48 20.67 1.49 20.09
CA GLY A 48 19.30 1.56 20.58
C GLY A 48 18.29 1.12 19.54
N THR A 49 17.02 1.29 19.88
CA THR A 49 15.88 0.90 19.02
C THR A 49 14.88 2.04 18.92
N ARG A 50 14.09 2.01 17.86
CA ARG A 50 12.90 2.86 17.71
C ARG A 50 11.69 1.99 17.46
N VAL A 51 10.52 2.50 17.84
CA VAL A 51 9.25 1.81 17.66
C VAL A 51 8.57 2.39 16.42
N ARG A 52 8.12 1.50 15.52
CA ARG A 52 7.22 1.87 14.45
C ARG A 52 5.82 1.42 14.83
N GLU A 53 4.92 2.39 14.95
CA GLU A 53 3.53 2.12 15.29
C GLU A 53 2.80 1.49 14.10
N PRO A 54 1.75 0.68 14.35
CA PRO A 54 0.98 0.10 13.27
C PRO A 54 0.22 1.17 12.47
N ASP A 55 -0.05 0.85 11.21
CA ASP A 55 -0.81 1.73 10.30
C ASP A 55 -2.30 1.66 10.55
N VAL A 56 -2.77 0.59 11.20
CA VAL A 56 -4.19 0.33 11.48
C VAL A 56 -4.34 -0.14 12.92
N THR A 57 -5.54 -0.03 13.45
CA THR A 57 -5.91 -0.60 14.75
C THR A 57 -6.64 -1.91 14.52
N VAL A 58 -6.17 -2.98 15.19
CA VAL A 58 -6.85 -4.29 15.17
C VAL A 58 -7.48 -4.52 16.54
N ARG A 59 -8.78 -4.80 16.57
CA ARG A 59 -9.52 -5.06 17.79
C ARG A 59 -10.43 -6.27 17.55
N ASP A 60 -10.34 -7.25 18.43
CA ASP A 60 -11.11 -8.50 18.32
C ASP A 60 -10.95 -9.19 16.96
N GLY A 61 -9.70 -9.18 16.44
CA GLY A 61 -9.37 -9.78 15.14
C GLY A 61 -9.81 -8.97 13.92
N MET A 62 -10.39 -7.78 14.14
CA MET A 62 -10.91 -6.95 13.06
C MET A 62 -10.13 -5.63 12.93
N VAL A 63 -9.78 -5.31 11.71
CA VAL A 63 -9.18 -4.02 11.35
C VAL A 63 -10.26 -2.95 11.42
N GLN A 64 -10.00 -1.90 12.20
CA GLN A 64 -10.92 -0.79 12.39
C GLN A 64 -10.75 0.26 11.30
N THR A 65 -11.76 1.10 11.12
CA THR A 65 -11.71 2.24 10.21
C THR A 65 -10.70 3.29 10.70
N GLY A 66 -10.22 4.11 9.78
CA GLY A 66 -9.18 5.10 10.04
C GLY A 66 -7.80 4.44 10.03
N GLY A 67 -6.88 4.97 9.32
CA GLY A 67 -5.59 4.32 9.07
C GLY A 67 -5.67 3.30 7.94
N GLY A 68 -4.54 2.95 7.37
CA GLY A 68 -4.49 2.02 6.26
C GLY A 68 -3.15 2.05 5.52
N THR A 69 -3.16 1.53 4.32
CA THR A 69 -1.97 1.45 3.47
C THR A 69 -1.68 2.79 2.82
N SER A 70 -0.46 3.29 3.03
CA SER A 70 -0.01 4.58 2.47
C SER A 70 0.31 4.48 0.99
N LEU A 71 -0.18 5.44 0.22
CA LEU A 71 0.11 5.60 -1.21
C LEU A 71 0.43 7.07 -1.48
N PHE A 72 1.14 7.33 -2.58
CA PHE A 72 1.45 8.68 -3.02
C PHE A 72 1.10 8.84 -4.50
N ASP A 73 0.74 10.06 -4.90
CA ASP A 73 0.41 10.37 -6.29
C ASP A 73 1.65 10.64 -7.16
N ARG A 74 2.82 10.33 -6.63
CA ARG A 74 4.11 10.49 -7.31
C ARG A 74 4.99 9.28 -7.04
N SER A 75 5.63 8.75 -8.10
CA SER A 75 6.62 7.71 -7.96
C SER A 75 7.93 8.27 -7.39
N HIS A 76 8.70 7.43 -6.72
CA HIS A 76 10.06 7.75 -6.25
C HIS A 76 10.10 8.93 -5.27
N CYS A 77 9.09 9.04 -4.38
CA CYS A 77 9.03 10.07 -3.34
C CYS A 77 10.12 9.89 -2.29
N PHE A 78 10.52 8.67 -2.01
CA PHE A 78 11.53 8.36 -1.00
C PHE A 78 12.92 8.40 -1.63
N LYS A 79 13.88 8.98 -0.91
CA LYS A 79 15.26 9.05 -1.37
C LYS A 79 15.98 7.71 -1.13
N GLY A 80 16.97 7.42 -1.99
CA GLY A 80 17.84 6.28 -1.84
C GLY A 80 17.44 5.08 -2.69
N LYS A 81 18.25 4.03 -2.59
CA LYS A 81 18.14 2.84 -3.43
C LYS A 81 17.36 1.69 -2.77
N SER A 82 16.91 1.91 -1.53
CA SER A 82 16.26 0.87 -0.73
C SER A 82 14.77 0.73 -0.99
N TRP A 83 14.24 1.46 -1.95
CA TRP A 83 12.80 1.50 -2.21
C TRP A 83 12.46 0.94 -3.57
N ARG A 84 11.36 0.19 -3.60
CA ARG A 84 10.70 -0.30 -4.81
C ARG A 84 9.33 0.34 -4.86
N TYR A 85 8.78 0.51 -6.05
CA TYR A 85 7.50 1.19 -6.21
C TYR A 85 6.54 0.32 -6.99
N PHE A 86 5.31 0.22 -6.51
CA PHE A 86 4.24 -0.51 -7.17
C PHE A 86 3.16 0.48 -7.59
N SER A 87 2.82 0.47 -8.87
CA SER A 87 1.84 1.38 -9.45
C SER A 87 0.42 0.82 -9.32
N ILE A 88 -0.51 1.69 -8.88
CA ILE A 88 -1.94 1.43 -8.95
C ILE A 88 -2.51 2.48 -9.91
N PRO A 89 -2.77 2.13 -11.17
CA PRO A 89 -3.25 3.10 -12.15
C PRO A 89 -4.62 3.67 -11.79
N LYS A 90 -4.85 4.90 -12.23
CA LYS A 90 -6.18 5.51 -12.18
C LYS A 90 -7.20 4.55 -12.79
N ASP A 91 -8.38 4.50 -12.23
CA ASP A 91 -9.53 3.67 -12.66
C ASP A 91 -9.36 2.17 -12.39
N THR A 92 -8.29 1.75 -11.68
CA THR A 92 -8.21 0.37 -11.16
C THR A 92 -9.42 0.12 -10.26
N GLU A 93 -10.11 -0.99 -10.47
CA GLU A 93 -11.25 -1.36 -9.64
C GLU A 93 -10.81 -1.68 -8.22
N VAL A 94 -11.56 -1.17 -7.25
CA VAL A 94 -11.30 -1.35 -5.82
C VAL A 94 -12.47 -2.13 -5.22
N ASP A 95 -12.14 -3.11 -4.37
CA ASP A 95 -13.15 -3.88 -3.62
C ASP A 95 -14.12 -2.91 -2.93
N PRO A 96 -15.45 -3.13 -3.00
CA PRO A 96 -16.43 -2.24 -2.37
C PRO A 96 -16.33 -2.15 -0.83
N ASN A 97 -15.60 -3.06 -0.19
CA ASN A 97 -15.32 -2.98 1.25
C ASN A 97 -14.14 -2.06 1.58
N LEU A 98 -13.43 -1.56 0.55
CA LEU A 98 -12.30 -0.66 0.69
C LEU A 98 -12.63 0.70 0.10
N LYS A 99 -11.84 1.70 0.49
CA LYS A 99 -11.85 3.03 -0.14
C LYS A 99 -10.42 3.55 -0.23
N ILE A 100 -10.16 4.36 -1.24
CA ILE A 100 -8.88 5.06 -1.39
C ILE A 100 -9.18 6.55 -1.26
N ILE A 101 -8.63 7.18 -0.23
CA ILE A 101 -8.93 8.58 0.09
C ILE A 101 -7.65 9.40 0.19
N SER A 102 -7.75 10.68 -0.17
CA SER A 102 -6.69 11.65 0.05
C SER A 102 -6.65 12.02 1.53
N THR A 103 -5.45 12.07 2.11
CA THR A 103 -5.23 12.53 3.48
C THR A 103 -4.46 13.85 3.53
N GLY A 104 -4.12 14.43 2.39
CA GLY A 104 -3.49 15.74 2.28
C GLY A 104 -2.13 15.71 1.62
N TYR A 105 -1.66 16.91 1.28
CA TYR A 105 -0.35 17.09 0.64
C TYR A 105 0.77 16.97 1.66
N ASN A 106 1.82 16.23 1.30
CA ASN A 106 3.01 16.09 2.10
C ASN A 106 4.15 16.91 1.47
N ASP A 107 4.53 18.01 2.13
CA ASP A 107 5.55 18.93 1.63
C ASP A 107 6.92 18.26 1.53
N PHE A 108 7.24 17.38 2.46
CA PHE A 108 8.53 16.68 2.50
C PHE A 108 8.71 15.79 1.27
N PHE A 109 7.66 15.09 0.86
CA PHE A 109 7.70 14.21 -0.31
C PHE A 109 7.24 14.90 -1.59
N ALA A 110 6.74 16.13 -1.49
CA ALA A 110 6.17 16.88 -2.61
C ALA A 110 5.12 16.06 -3.37
N ALA A 111 4.22 15.42 -2.62
CA ALA A 111 3.20 14.53 -3.16
C ALA A 111 1.95 14.54 -2.28
N GLU A 112 0.80 14.33 -2.90
CA GLU A 112 -0.45 14.08 -2.19
C GLU A 112 -0.42 12.67 -1.61
N HIS A 113 -0.69 12.54 -0.32
CA HIS A 113 -0.78 11.26 0.35
C HIS A 113 -2.21 10.72 0.26
N TYR A 114 -2.32 9.46 -0.12
CA TYR A 114 -3.57 8.71 -0.16
C TYR A 114 -3.46 7.50 0.74
N GLN A 115 -4.59 6.91 1.08
CA GLN A 115 -4.64 5.78 1.99
C GLN A 115 -5.73 4.82 1.57
N ILE A 116 -5.40 3.52 1.55
CA ILE A 116 -6.38 2.47 1.36
C ILE A 116 -6.93 2.13 2.74
N GLU A 117 -8.23 2.34 2.94
CA GLU A 117 -8.90 2.10 4.22
C GLU A 117 -10.05 1.10 4.05
N VAL A 118 -10.40 0.44 5.15
CA VAL A 118 -11.64 -0.34 5.19
C VAL A 118 -12.84 0.63 5.30
N GLN A 119 -13.95 0.31 4.62
CA GLN A 119 -15.20 1.06 4.72
C GLN A 119 -15.88 0.86 6.09
N LYS A 120 -15.70 -0.33 6.67
CA LYS A 120 -16.18 -0.75 7.98
C LYS A 120 -15.24 -1.82 8.50
N PRO A 121 -15.27 -2.16 9.80
CA PRO A 121 -14.37 -3.17 10.34
C PRO A 121 -14.40 -4.48 9.54
N MET A 122 -13.22 -5.02 9.27
CA MET A 122 -13.03 -6.28 8.52
C MET A 122 -12.06 -7.19 9.26
N PHE A 123 -12.27 -8.49 9.15
CA PHE A 123 -11.26 -9.45 9.62
C PHE A 123 -9.94 -9.23 8.88
N VAL A 124 -8.84 -9.41 9.59
CA VAL A 124 -7.48 -9.25 9.02
C VAL A 124 -7.31 -10.10 7.75
N ALA A 125 -7.73 -11.36 7.79
CA ALA A 125 -7.61 -12.26 6.63
C ALA A 125 -8.43 -11.77 5.44
N ALA A 126 -9.63 -11.23 5.68
CA ALA A 126 -10.47 -10.69 4.61
C ALA A 126 -9.82 -9.45 3.98
N LEU A 127 -9.26 -8.57 4.80
CA LEU A 127 -8.54 -7.39 4.30
C LEU A 127 -7.33 -7.80 3.47
N LYS A 128 -6.53 -8.75 3.94
CA LYS A 128 -5.38 -9.26 3.19
C LYS A 128 -5.78 -9.78 1.82
N GLY A 129 -6.85 -10.56 1.75
CA GLY A 129 -7.38 -11.07 0.48
C GLY A 129 -7.83 -9.96 -0.45
N ALA A 130 -8.55 -8.96 0.07
CA ALA A 130 -9.01 -7.82 -0.71
C ALA A 130 -7.83 -6.99 -1.24
N LEU A 131 -6.78 -6.79 -0.45
CA LEU A 131 -5.59 -6.06 -0.86
C LEU A 131 -4.77 -6.82 -1.92
N ASP A 132 -4.64 -8.13 -1.80
CA ASP A 132 -3.99 -8.94 -2.81
C ASP A 132 -4.79 -8.93 -4.13
N ASN A 133 -6.11 -8.92 -4.07
CA ASN A 133 -6.97 -8.77 -5.25
C ASN A 133 -6.79 -7.39 -5.90
N LEU A 134 -6.67 -6.33 -5.10
CA LEU A 134 -6.41 -4.98 -5.62
C LEU A 134 -5.07 -4.93 -6.34
N ALA A 135 -4.04 -5.57 -5.81
CA ALA A 135 -2.73 -5.63 -6.47
C ALA A 135 -2.83 -6.33 -7.83
N ARG A 136 -3.57 -7.42 -7.91
CA ARG A 136 -3.80 -8.12 -9.19
C ARG A 136 -4.59 -7.24 -10.17
N ALA A 137 -5.60 -6.53 -9.70
CA ALA A 137 -6.38 -5.61 -10.53
C ALA A 137 -5.51 -4.47 -11.06
N ALA A 138 -4.59 -3.95 -10.24
CA ALA A 138 -3.67 -2.90 -10.64
C ALA A 138 -2.73 -3.35 -11.77
N ILE A 139 -2.21 -4.57 -11.68
CA ILE A 139 -1.37 -5.16 -12.73
C ILE A 139 -2.18 -5.32 -14.02
N ALA A 140 -3.38 -5.87 -13.94
CA ALA A 140 -4.25 -6.04 -15.11
C ALA A 140 -4.57 -4.69 -15.77
N LYS A 141 -4.82 -3.65 -14.97
CA LYS A 141 -5.08 -2.30 -15.49
C LYS A 141 -3.85 -1.72 -16.18
N ALA A 142 -2.67 -1.90 -15.60
CA ALA A 142 -1.42 -1.44 -16.20
C ALA A 142 -1.15 -2.13 -17.55
N VAL A 143 -1.39 -3.44 -17.62
CA VAL A 143 -1.26 -4.21 -18.87
C VAL A 143 -2.25 -3.69 -19.92
N ALA A 144 -3.51 -3.49 -19.55
CA ALA A 144 -4.52 -2.96 -20.45
C ALA A 144 -4.15 -1.56 -20.97
N ASN A 145 -3.62 -0.69 -20.10
CA ASN A 145 -3.18 0.65 -20.49
C ASN A 145 -2.01 0.60 -21.49
N ALA A 146 -1.10 -0.35 -21.33
CA ALA A 146 0.05 -0.49 -22.21
C ALA A 146 -0.33 -0.96 -23.63
N HIS A 147 -1.51 -1.55 -23.79
CA HIS A 147 -2.01 -2.06 -25.07
C HIS A 147 -3.02 -1.13 -25.75
N LYS A 148 -3.18 0.09 -25.27
CA LYS A 148 -4.04 1.09 -25.92
C LYS A 148 -3.36 1.73 -27.12
#